data_060ce90a4e0f3f6cc7d6fec69ddd63e8
#
_entry.id   060ce90a4e0f3f6cc7d6fec69ddd63e8
#
_cell.length_a   1.000
_cell.length_b   1.000
_cell.length_c   1.000
_cell.angle_alpha   90.00
_cell.angle_beta   90.00
_cell.angle_gamma   90.00
#
_symmetry.space_group_name_H-M   'P 1'
#
loop_
_entity.id
_entity.type
_entity.pdbx_description
1 polymer ?
#
loop_
_entity_poly.entity_id
_entity_poly.type
_entity_poly.pdbx_seq_one_letter_code
_entity_poly.pdbx_strand_id
1 'polypeptide(L)'
;MATTPTAPVLCLGEALIDVVICGEESAEHVGGSPLNVACVLTAMDHPALIGAWWGKDARGKAIEEYALTRNVGIVPGSDGAERTTVANAYLDEAGRATYEFDLLWEVPPLPAPNELTHLHTGSIAATLEPGGTDVLRAAKNMAVASTVSYDPNVRPSIMESPAKVINRIEELIALSDVVKASDEDIAWLYGEETPVEEVMRRWSSMGPGLVVVTRGPWGAYAKLVNERDMLVIDPLNVEVGDTVGAGDSFMGGLLSGLLDAGLIGSAEAKAKLREARWNDVTPALHRATITSGLTVSHNGAYAPSREEV
;
A
#
# COMPACT_ATOMS: atom_id res chain seq x y z
N MET A 1 4.02 28.86 -18.62
CA MET A 1 5.25 28.09 -18.42
C MET A 1 4.82 26.64 -18.44
N ALA A 2 5.37 25.80 -19.32
CA ALA A 2 5.10 24.37 -19.27
C ALA A 2 5.71 23.84 -17.96
N THR A 3 4.89 23.38 -17.03
CA THR A 3 5.36 22.68 -15.83
C THR A 3 6.07 21.42 -16.31
N THR A 4 7.33 21.24 -15.93
CA THR A 4 8.02 19.96 -16.13
C THR A 4 7.12 18.88 -15.51
N PRO A 5 6.80 17.80 -16.21
CA PRO A 5 6.00 16.73 -15.63
C PRO A 5 6.65 16.26 -14.32
N THR A 6 5.89 16.24 -13.24
CA THR A 6 6.37 15.71 -11.97
C THR A 6 6.66 14.22 -12.18
N ALA A 7 7.83 13.75 -11.77
CA ALA A 7 8.17 12.33 -11.86
C ALA A 7 7.14 11.49 -11.07
N PRO A 8 6.74 10.32 -11.57
CA PRO A 8 5.67 9.53 -10.96
C PRO A 8 6.10 8.83 -9.67
N VAL A 9 5.12 8.49 -8.85
CA VAL A 9 5.26 7.49 -7.76
C VAL A 9 5.20 6.11 -8.38
N LEU A 10 6.14 5.24 -8.06
CA LEU A 10 6.05 3.81 -8.41
C LEU A 10 5.36 3.05 -7.27
N CYS A 11 4.20 2.47 -7.55
CA CYS A 11 3.58 1.45 -6.72
C CYS A 11 4.01 0.08 -7.24
N LEU A 12 4.81 -0.65 -6.47
CA LEU A 12 5.42 -1.92 -6.89
C LEU A 12 4.82 -3.08 -6.10
N GLY A 13 4.16 -3.98 -6.79
CA GLY A 13 3.61 -5.19 -6.18
C GLY A 13 2.47 -5.81 -6.97
N GLU A 14 1.66 -6.62 -6.30
CA GLU A 14 0.63 -7.39 -6.97
C GLU A 14 -0.49 -6.54 -7.59
N ALA A 15 -0.91 -6.94 -8.77
CA ALA A 15 -2.21 -6.70 -9.36
C ALA A 15 -2.79 -8.05 -9.77
N LEU A 16 -4.00 -8.35 -9.38
CA LEU A 16 -4.58 -9.68 -9.48
C LEU A 16 -6.11 -9.62 -9.68
N ILE A 17 -6.70 -10.77 -9.91
CA ILE A 17 -8.16 -10.91 -9.93
C ILE A 17 -8.61 -11.64 -8.67
N ASP A 18 -9.43 -10.98 -7.88
CA ASP A 18 -10.19 -11.58 -6.78
C ASP A 18 -11.47 -12.20 -7.36
N VAL A 19 -11.65 -13.49 -7.17
CA VAL A 19 -12.83 -14.24 -7.60
C VAL A 19 -13.61 -14.68 -6.37
N VAL A 20 -14.80 -14.14 -6.18
CA VAL A 20 -15.71 -14.55 -5.11
C VAL A 20 -16.68 -15.59 -5.69
N ILE A 21 -16.72 -16.78 -5.10
CA ILE A 21 -17.51 -17.94 -5.55
C ILE A 21 -18.51 -18.29 -4.44
N CYS A 22 -19.80 -18.24 -4.79
CA CYS A 22 -20.89 -18.62 -3.91
C CYS A 22 -21.83 -19.61 -4.62
N GLY A 23 -21.69 -20.91 -4.34
CA GLY A 23 -22.42 -21.95 -5.06
C GLY A 23 -22.04 -21.98 -6.56
N GLU A 24 -23.02 -21.72 -7.43
CA GLU A 24 -22.82 -21.65 -8.89
C GLU A 24 -22.52 -20.23 -9.40
N GLU A 25 -22.64 -19.22 -8.55
CA GLU A 25 -22.39 -17.83 -8.91
C GLU A 25 -20.91 -17.46 -8.63
N SER A 26 -20.33 -16.66 -9.53
CA SER A 26 -19.00 -16.10 -9.34
C SER A 26 -18.95 -14.65 -9.79
N ALA A 27 -18.18 -13.82 -9.05
CA ALA A 27 -17.88 -12.45 -9.41
C ALA A 27 -16.37 -12.24 -9.43
N GLU A 28 -15.86 -11.57 -10.47
CA GLU A 28 -14.44 -11.23 -10.61
C GLU A 28 -14.23 -9.74 -10.37
N HIS A 29 -13.25 -9.41 -9.56
CA HIS A 29 -12.87 -8.03 -9.26
C HIS A 29 -11.37 -7.85 -9.46
N VAL A 30 -10.97 -6.74 -10.06
CA VAL A 30 -9.56 -6.34 -10.10
C VAL A 30 -9.15 -5.88 -8.70
N GLY A 31 -8.06 -6.45 -8.20
CA GLY A 31 -7.51 -6.17 -6.88
C GLY A 31 -5.99 -6.01 -6.90
N GLY A 32 -5.43 -5.87 -5.73
CA GLY A 32 -4.01 -5.67 -5.47
C GLY A 32 -3.74 -4.39 -4.70
N SER A 33 -3.15 -4.52 -3.50
CA SER A 33 -2.92 -3.38 -2.62
C SER A 33 -2.12 -2.25 -3.28
N PRO A 34 -0.97 -2.51 -3.94
CA PRO A 34 -0.23 -1.44 -4.62
C PRO A 34 -1.00 -0.78 -5.77
N LEU A 35 -1.84 -1.53 -6.48
CA LEU A 35 -2.70 -0.97 -7.53
C LEU A 35 -3.76 -0.03 -6.95
N ASN A 36 -4.38 -0.41 -5.83
CA ASN A 36 -5.34 0.44 -5.13
C ASN A 36 -4.70 1.75 -4.66
N VAL A 37 -3.49 1.68 -4.08
CA VAL A 37 -2.72 2.89 -3.69
C VAL A 37 -2.42 3.77 -4.90
N ALA A 38 -2.03 3.19 -6.04
CA ALA A 38 -1.79 3.93 -7.28
C ALA A 38 -3.05 4.65 -7.77
N CYS A 39 -4.21 3.99 -7.71
CA CYS A 39 -5.51 4.60 -8.05
C CYS A 39 -5.85 5.80 -7.16
N VAL A 40 -5.61 5.71 -5.86
CA VAL A 40 -5.84 6.82 -4.93
C VAL A 40 -4.88 7.97 -5.23
N LEU A 41 -3.60 7.70 -5.47
CA LEU A 41 -2.63 8.73 -5.82
C LEU A 41 -3.02 9.50 -7.09
N THR A 42 -3.45 8.79 -8.15
CA THR A 42 -3.89 9.46 -9.39
C THR A 42 -5.19 10.24 -9.21
N ALA A 43 -6.13 9.74 -8.40
CA ALA A 43 -7.34 10.46 -8.03
C ALA A 43 -7.04 11.74 -7.21
N MET A 44 -5.87 11.78 -6.53
CA MET A 44 -5.34 12.93 -5.80
C MET A 44 -4.37 13.80 -6.62
N ASP A 45 -4.39 13.69 -7.97
CA ASP A 45 -3.55 14.45 -8.91
C ASP A 45 -2.04 14.17 -8.81
N HIS A 46 -1.62 13.05 -8.24
CA HIS A 46 -0.23 12.62 -8.25
C HIS A 46 0.00 11.57 -9.35
N PRO A 47 0.89 11.80 -10.31
CA PRO A 47 1.23 10.78 -11.30
C PRO A 47 1.73 9.50 -10.61
N ALA A 48 1.13 8.36 -10.94
CA ALA A 48 1.52 7.07 -10.40
C ALA A 48 1.67 6.00 -11.49
N LEU A 49 2.60 5.08 -11.28
CA LEU A 49 2.83 3.89 -12.08
C LEU A 49 2.56 2.65 -11.23
N ILE A 50 1.94 1.63 -11.83
CA ILE A 50 1.92 0.29 -11.27
C ILE A 50 3.01 -0.56 -11.94
N GLY A 51 3.90 -1.13 -11.14
CA GLY A 51 4.82 -2.19 -11.51
C GLY A 51 4.30 -3.50 -10.94
N ALA A 52 3.73 -4.36 -11.78
CA ALA A 52 3.10 -5.61 -11.37
C ALA A 52 3.38 -6.71 -12.38
N TRP A 53 2.74 -7.89 -12.22
CA TRP A 53 3.01 -9.04 -13.07
C TRP A 53 1.72 -9.80 -13.39
N TRP A 54 1.25 -9.72 -14.64
CA TRP A 54 0.06 -10.42 -15.12
C TRP A 54 0.25 -10.99 -16.53
N GLY A 55 -0.64 -11.88 -16.94
CA GLY A 55 -0.61 -12.53 -18.26
C GLY A 55 -1.33 -11.74 -19.33
N LYS A 56 -1.06 -12.08 -20.61
CA LYS A 56 -1.76 -11.54 -21.79
C LYS A 56 -3.09 -12.25 -22.06
N ASP A 57 -3.82 -12.55 -21.01
CA ASP A 57 -5.14 -13.18 -21.04
C ASP A 57 -6.27 -12.16 -20.80
N ALA A 58 -7.52 -12.64 -20.71
CA ALA A 58 -8.67 -11.77 -20.52
C ALA A 58 -8.63 -11.03 -19.17
N ARG A 59 -8.10 -11.67 -18.11
CA ARG A 59 -7.96 -11.10 -16.79
C ARG A 59 -6.86 -10.05 -16.72
N GLY A 60 -5.73 -10.28 -17.40
CA GLY A 60 -4.67 -9.29 -17.56
C GLY A 60 -5.14 -8.03 -18.29
N LYS A 61 -5.96 -8.20 -19.34
CA LYS A 61 -6.61 -7.06 -20.02
C LYS A 61 -7.55 -6.28 -19.10
N ALA A 62 -8.28 -6.97 -18.23
CA ALA A 62 -9.14 -6.31 -17.25
C ALA A 62 -8.33 -5.47 -16.24
N ILE A 63 -7.16 -5.97 -15.79
CA ILE A 63 -6.23 -5.21 -14.94
C ILE A 63 -5.70 -3.98 -15.68
N GLU A 64 -5.26 -4.14 -16.92
CA GLU A 64 -4.75 -3.06 -17.75
C GLU A 64 -5.81 -1.97 -17.96
N GLU A 65 -7.02 -2.34 -18.35
CA GLU A 65 -8.14 -1.42 -18.54
C GLU A 65 -8.52 -0.71 -17.21
N TYR A 66 -8.53 -1.44 -16.11
CA TYR A 66 -8.80 -0.89 -14.78
C TYR A 66 -7.78 0.19 -14.40
N ALA A 67 -6.49 -0.06 -14.62
CA ALA A 67 -5.43 0.90 -14.35
C ALA A 67 -5.54 2.14 -15.26
N LEU A 68 -5.66 1.94 -16.58
CA LEU A 68 -5.69 3.03 -17.55
C LEU A 68 -6.91 3.94 -17.40
N THR A 69 -8.09 3.38 -17.11
CA THR A 69 -9.31 4.18 -16.88
C THR A 69 -9.23 5.05 -15.62
N ARG A 70 -8.29 4.74 -14.71
CA ARG A 70 -7.99 5.52 -13.50
C ARG A 70 -6.72 6.37 -13.63
N ASN A 71 -6.22 6.55 -14.86
CA ASN A 71 -5.00 7.31 -15.17
C ASN A 71 -3.72 6.76 -14.48
N VAL A 72 -3.72 5.50 -14.05
CA VAL A 72 -2.53 4.83 -13.54
C VAL A 72 -1.68 4.37 -14.73
N GLY A 73 -0.43 4.84 -14.79
CA GLY A 73 0.54 4.37 -15.78
C GLY A 73 0.98 2.94 -15.46
N ILE A 74 1.37 2.20 -16.49
CA ILE A 74 1.81 0.81 -16.36
C ILE A 74 3.29 0.73 -16.69
N VAL A 75 4.08 0.09 -15.83
CA VAL A 75 5.49 -0.18 -16.11
C VAL A 75 5.57 -1.17 -17.28
N PRO A 76 6.33 -0.85 -18.34
CA PRO A 76 6.47 -1.75 -19.49
C PRO A 76 6.99 -3.13 -19.08
N GLY A 77 6.33 -4.17 -19.57
CA GLY A 77 6.66 -5.56 -19.26
C GLY A 77 5.87 -6.14 -18.07
N SER A 78 4.99 -5.38 -17.42
CA SER A 78 4.08 -5.91 -16.38
C SER A 78 3.14 -7.01 -16.90
N ASP A 79 2.93 -7.09 -18.22
CA ASP A 79 2.17 -8.13 -18.93
C ASP A 79 3.00 -9.36 -19.31
N GLY A 80 4.13 -9.59 -18.64
CA GLY A 80 5.10 -10.64 -18.98
C GLY A 80 4.81 -12.03 -18.40
N ALA A 81 3.81 -12.17 -17.52
CA ALA A 81 3.50 -13.45 -16.90
C ALA A 81 2.90 -14.47 -17.91
N GLU A 82 3.09 -15.74 -17.61
CA GLU A 82 2.46 -16.84 -18.38
C GLU A 82 0.93 -16.80 -18.26
N ARG A 83 0.41 -16.43 -17.08
CA ARG A 83 -1.01 -16.24 -16.80
C ARG A 83 -1.20 -15.18 -15.70
N THR A 84 -2.42 -14.66 -15.62
CA THR A 84 -2.76 -13.66 -14.61
C THR A 84 -3.00 -14.31 -13.24
N THR A 85 -2.42 -13.74 -12.19
CA THR A 85 -2.61 -14.13 -10.79
C THR A 85 -4.08 -14.03 -10.37
N VAL A 86 -4.57 -15.05 -9.67
CA VAL A 86 -5.95 -15.15 -9.19
C VAL A 86 -5.97 -15.55 -7.71
N ALA A 87 -6.84 -14.88 -6.95
CA ALA A 87 -7.22 -15.25 -5.61
C ALA A 87 -8.69 -15.69 -5.59
N ASN A 88 -8.97 -16.98 -5.37
CA ASN A 88 -10.33 -17.51 -5.31
C ASN A 88 -10.78 -17.54 -3.85
N ALA A 89 -11.92 -16.92 -3.55
CA ALA A 89 -12.60 -16.97 -2.27
C ALA A 89 -13.91 -17.79 -2.41
N TYR A 90 -13.93 -18.98 -1.87
CA TYR A 90 -15.10 -19.86 -1.85
C TYR A 90 -15.90 -19.59 -0.58
N LEU A 91 -17.13 -19.08 -0.72
CA LEU A 91 -18.02 -18.82 0.39
C LEU A 91 -18.89 -20.04 0.67
N ASP A 92 -18.92 -20.51 1.92
CA ASP A 92 -19.86 -21.54 2.37
C ASP A 92 -21.25 -20.92 2.68
N GLU A 93 -22.25 -21.77 3.00
CA GLU A 93 -23.61 -21.35 3.34
C GLU A 93 -23.68 -20.41 4.56
N ALA A 94 -22.65 -20.39 5.40
CA ALA A 94 -22.53 -19.50 6.55
C ALA A 94 -21.74 -18.22 6.22
N GLY A 95 -21.33 -18.01 4.95
CA GLY A 95 -20.57 -16.85 4.49
C GLY A 95 -19.09 -16.90 4.86
N ARG A 96 -18.55 -18.04 5.30
CA ARG A 96 -17.13 -18.19 5.62
C ARG A 96 -16.34 -18.47 4.35
N ALA A 97 -15.24 -17.72 4.15
CA ALA A 97 -14.39 -17.87 2.98
C ALA A 97 -13.29 -18.93 3.19
N THR A 98 -13.10 -19.79 2.18
CA THR A 98 -11.90 -20.60 2.00
C THR A 98 -11.17 -20.07 0.78
N TYR A 99 -9.86 -19.88 0.90
CA TYR A 99 -9.07 -19.26 -0.16
C TYR A 99 -8.20 -20.28 -0.88
N GLU A 100 -8.13 -20.13 -2.21
CA GLU A 100 -7.21 -20.84 -3.07
C GLU A 100 -6.49 -19.81 -3.96
N PHE A 101 -5.17 -19.93 -4.05
CA PHE A 101 -4.35 -18.94 -4.72
C PHE A 101 -3.57 -19.56 -5.88
N ASP A 102 -3.62 -18.93 -7.03
CA ASP A 102 -2.72 -19.19 -8.16
C ASP A 102 -1.86 -17.96 -8.37
N LEU A 103 -0.72 -17.91 -7.65
CA LEU A 103 0.14 -16.76 -7.57
C LEU A 103 1.38 -16.91 -8.45
N LEU A 104 1.58 -15.93 -9.33
CA LEU A 104 2.82 -15.72 -10.08
C LEU A 104 3.30 -14.30 -9.82
N TRP A 105 4.54 -14.15 -9.37
CA TRP A 105 5.08 -12.85 -9.06
C TRP A 105 6.56 -12.74 -9.45
N GLU A 106 6.81 -11.89 -10.44
CA GLU A 106 8.12 -11.40 -10.83
C GLU A 106 8.08 -9.88 -10.99
N VAL A 107 9.21 -9.22 -10.83
CA VAL A 107 9.29 -7.76 -11.00
C VAL A 107 9.65 -7.44 -12.45
N PRO A 108 8.84 -6.63 -13.16
CA PRO A 108 9.19 -6.18 -14.52
C PRO A 108 10.44 -5.28 -14.48
N PRO A 109 11.07 -5.00 -15.64
CA PRO A 109 12.13 -3.99 -15.73
C PRO A 109 11.62 -2.63 -15.23
N LEU A 110 12.20 -2.12 -14.14
CA LEU A 110 11.75 -0.88 -13.52
C LEU A 110 12.42 0.35 -14.12
N PRO A 111 11.75 1.53 -14.10
CA PRO A 111 12.39 2.81 -14.34
C PRO A 111 13.57 3.04 -13.39
N ALA A 112 14.54 3.85 -13.81
CA ALA A 112 15.65 4.19 -12.93
C ALA A 112 15.17 5.04 -11.72
N PRO A 113 15.78 4.91 -10.53
CA PRO A 113 15.32 5.63 -9.34
C PRO A 113 15.24 7.15 -9.49
N ASN A 114 16.07 7.75 -10.34
CA ASN A 114 16.07 9.19 -10.63
C ASN A 114 14.95 9.63 -11.59
N GLU A 115 14.20 8.69 -12.16
CA GLU A 115 13.01 8.94 -12.98
C GLU A 115 11.73 8.87 -12.13
N LEU A 116 11.84 8.55 -10.84
CA LEU A 116 10.75 8.34 -9.91
C LEU A 116 10.81 9.34 -8.76
N THR A 117 9.64 9.76 -8.29
CA THR A 117 9.52 10.62 -7.10
C THR A 117 9.62 9.79 -5.82
N HIS A 118 8.90 8.67 -5.75
CA HIS A 118 8.73 7.84 -4.56
C HIS A 118 8.47 6.39 -4.94
N LEU A 119 8.83 5.44 -4.08
CA LEU A 119 8.46 4.03 -4.18
C LEU A 119 7.52 3.64 -3.06
N HIS A 120 6.34 3.13 -3.42
CA HIS A 120 5.46 2.42 -2.50
C HIS A 120 5.46 0.93 -2.80
N THR A 121 5.54 0.10 -1.77
CA THR A 121 5.39 -1.36 -1.86
C THR A 121 4.78 -1.95 -0.60
N GLY A 122 4.35 -3.19 -0.67
CA GLY A 122 3.76 -3.88 0.49
C GLY A 122 3.11 -5.20 0.14
N SER A 123 2.27 -5.68 1.05
CA SER A 123 1.43 -6.87 0.89
C SER A 123 2.24 -8.12 0.49
N ILE A 124 1.60 -9.03 -0.22
CA ILE A 124 2.20 -10.32 -0.61
C ILE A 124 3.43 -10.17 -1.52
N ALA A 125 3.44 -9.16 -2.39
CA ALA A 125 4.52 -8.93 -3.33
C ALA A 125 5.88 -8.68 -2.64
N ALA A 126 5.86 -8.12 -1.44
CA ALA A 126 7.08 -7.86 -0.68
C ALA A 126 7.75 -9.12 -0.11
N THR A 127 6.99 -10.21 0.04
CA THR A 127 7.44 -11.45 0.69
C THR A 127 7.38 -12.69 -0.22
N LEU A 128 6.58 -12.65 -1.29
CA LEU A 128 6.40 -13.76 -2.22
C LEU A 128 7.58 -13.85 -3.19
N GLU A 129 8.30 -14.97 -3.16
CA GLU A 129 9.43 -15.22 -4.07
C GLU A 129 8.96 -15.73 -5.45
N PRO A 130 9.70 -15.48 -6.55
CA PRO A 130 11.03 -14.82 -6.59
C PRO A 130 10.97 -13.28 -6.55
N GLY A 131 9.84 -12.67 -6.84
CA GLY A 131 9.68 -11.22 -6.93
C GLY A 131 9.99 -10.45 -5.66
N GLY A 132 9.75 -11.01 -4.47
CA GLY A 132 10.03 -10.38 -3.19
C GLY A 132 11.50 -9.98 -3.00
N THR A 133 12.44 -10.76 -3.52
CA THR A 133 13.86 -10.40 -3.52
C THR A 133 14.13 -9.19 -4.42
N ASP A 134 13.45 -9.08 -5.55
CA ASP A 134 13.59 -7.97 -6.48
C ASP A 134 12.91 -6.70 -5.96
N VAL A 135 11.78 -6.82 -5.26
CA VAL A 135 11.14 -5.73 -4.52
C VAL A 135 12.10 -5.14 -3.48
N LEU A 136 12.74 -5.98 -2.68
CA LEU A 136 13.73 -5.53 -1.70
C LEU A 136 14.90 -4.81 -2.37
N ARG A 137 15.38 -5.32 -3.51
CA ARG A 137 16.44 -4.66 -4.28
C ARG A 137 15.99 -3.28 -4.82
N ALA A 138 14.75 -3.18 -5.31
CA ALA A 138 14.18 -1.92 -5.76
C ALA A 138 14.07 -0.91 -4.61
N ALA A 139 13.61 -1.35 -3.43
CA ALA A 139 13.53 -0.52 -2.24
C ALA A 139 14.93 -0.03 -1.79
N LYS A 140 15.95 -0.89 -1.79
CA LYS A 140 17.35 -0.50 -1.49
C LYS A 140 17.85 0.58 -2.45
N ASN A 141 17.62 0.42 -3.74
CA ASN A 141 18.05 1.39 -4.74
C ASN A 141 17.33 2.73 -4.58
N MET A 142 16.00 2.68 -4.34
CA MET A 142 15.20 3.89 -4.18
C MET A 142 15.52 4.63 -2.88
N ALA A 143 15.78 3.94 -1.79
CA ALA A 143 16.13 4.53 -0.50
C ALA A 143 17.41 5.41 -0.54
N VAL A 144 18.29 5.14 -1.51
CA VAL A 144 19.49 5.98 -1.76
C VAL A 144 19.13 7.23 -2.57
N ALA A 145 18.22 7.13 -3.52
CA ALA A 145 17.91 8.19 -4.48
C ALA A 145 16.79 9.12 -3.98
N SER A 146 15.80 8.57 -3.26
CA SER A 146 14.60 9.30 -2.82
C SER A 146 13.98 8.63 -1.59
N THR A 147 12.67 8.49 -1.55
CA THR A 147 11.90 7.99 -0.41
C THR A 147 11.16 6.70 -0.73
N VAL A 148 10.96 5.90 0.30
CA VAL A 148 10.25 4.61 0.24
C VAL A 148 9.13 4.60 1.28
N SER A 149 7.98 4.04 0.92
CA SER A 149 6.92 3.68 1.86
C SER A 149 6.59 2.20 1.80
N TYR A 150 6.21 1.63 2.92
CA TYR A 150 5.92 0.22 3.07
C TYR A 150 4.66 -0.02 3.90
N ASP A 151 3.83 -0.94 3.41
CA ASP A 151 2.67 -1.47 4.13
C ASP A 151 2.80 -3.00 4.22
N PRO A 152 3.09 -3.60 5.37
CA PRO A 152 3.13 -5.06 5.52
C PRO A 152 1.87 -5.73 5.00
N ASN A 153 0.70 -5.17 5.31
CA ASN A 153 -0.60 -5.61 4.81
C ASN A 153 -0.70 -7.13 4.76
N VAL A 154 -0.51 -7.75 5.92
CA VAL A 154 -0.27 -9.18 6.09
C VAL A 154 -1.43 -10.02 5.55
N ARG A 155 -1.09 -11.11 4.89
CA ARG A 155 -2.04 -12.11 4.41
C ARG A 155 -1.66 -13.48 4.97
N PRO A 156 -2.17 -13.87 6.16
CA PRO A 156 -1.81 -15.11 6.85
C PRO A 156 -1.95 -16.36 5.99
N SER A 157 -2.98 -16.41 5.15
CA SER A 157 -3.27 -17.53 4.24
C SER A 157 -2.21 -17.73 3.15
N ILE A 158 -1.42 -16.68 2.83
CA ILE A 158 -0.35 -16.72 1.81
C ILE A 158 1.03 -16.73 2.48
N MET A 159 1.21 -15.91 3.51
CA MET A 159 2.50 -15.75 4.21
C MET A 159 2.80 -16.90 5.19
N GLU A 160 1.80 -17.75 5.47
CA GLU A 160 1.83 -18.96 6.27
C GLU A 160 2.16 -18.74 7.77
N SER A 161 3.27 -18.11 8.10
CA SER A 161 3.65 -17.82 9.49
C SER A 161 4.57 -16.62 9.62
N PRO A 162 4.52 -15.91 10.75
CA PRO A 162 5.42 -14.78 11.02
C PRO A 162 6.90 -15.13 10.84
N ALA A 163 7.31 -16.31 11.31
CA ALA A 163 8.70 -16.75 11.25
C ALA A 163 9.28 -16.81 9.83
N LYS A 164 8.43 -17.00 8.82
CA LYS A 164 8.87 -17.05 7.40
C LYS A 164 9.11 -15.66 6.81
N VAL A 165 8.39 -14.64 7.27
CA VAL A 165 8.35 -13.33 6.60
C VAL A 165 8.88 -12.18 7.44
N ILE A 166 8.96 -12.31 8.76
CA ILE A 166 9.27 -11.20 9.67
C ILE A 166 10.62 -10.54 9.36
N ASN A 167 11.65 -11.31 9.02
CA ASN A 167 12.96 -10.75 8.68
C ASN A 167 12.89 -9.87 7.43
N ARG A 168 12.16 -10.31 6.39
CA ARG A 168 11.95 -9.54 5.16
C ARG A 168 11.14 -8.28 5.43
N ILE A 169 10.08 -8.39 6.23
CA ILE A 169 9.23 -7.27 6.63
C ILE A 169 10.05 -6.22 7.39
N GLU A 170 10.84 -6.64 8.39
CA GLU A 170 11.69 -5.72 9.16
C GLU A 170 12.82 -5.11 8.31
N GLU A 171 13.36 -5.85 7.34
CA GLU A 171 14.34 -5.33 6.38
C GLU A 171 13.73 -4.21 5.50
N LEU A 172 12.49 -4.37 5.04
CA LEU A 172 11.76 -3.35 4.29
C LEU A 172 11.37 -2.16 5.17
N ILE A 173 10.95 -2.38 6.40
CA ILE A 173 10.68 -1.33 7.38
C ILE A 173 11.93 -0.45 7.56
N ALA A 174 13.10 -1.07 7.76
CA ALA A 174 14.36 -0.34 7.96
C ALA A 174 14.79 0.51 6.76
N LEU A 175 14.36 0.17 5.56
CA LEU A 175 14.61 0.92 4.32
C LEU A 175 13.60 2.04 4.07
N SER A 176 12.45 1.99 4.74
CA SER A 176 11.32 2.88 4.47
C SER A 176 11.39 4.17 5.26
N ASP A 177 10.86 5.24 4.67
CA ASP A 177 10.70 6.55 5.31
C ASP A 177 9.33 6.67 5.97
N VAL A 178 8.32 6.02 5.38
CA VAL A 178 6.94 5.94 5.89
C VAL A 178 6.53 4.48 5.95
N VAL A 179 6.04 4.04 7.11
CA VAL A 179 5.46 2.71 7.30
C VAL A 179 4.04 2.85 7.81
N LYS A 180 3.10 2.16 7.17
CA LYS A 180 1.75 1.97 7.70
C LYS A 180 1.49 0.47 7.88
N ALA A 181 0.79 0.11 8.93
CA ALA A 181 0.28 -1.24 9.17
C ALA A 181 -1.11 -1.14 9.82
N SER A 182 -1.81 -2.27 9.94
CA SER A 182 -2.95 -2.39 10.84
C SER A 182 -2.53 -2.97 12.20
N ASP A 183 -3.38 -2.81 13.21
CA ASP A 183 -3.20 -3.49 14.50
C ASP A 183 -3.29 -5.02 14.36
N GLU A 184 -4.09 -5.52 13.41
CA GLU A 184 -4.17 -6.94 13.04
C GLU A 184 -2.83 -7.45 12.47
N ASP A 185 -2.15 -6.67 11.62
CA ASP A 185 -0.81 -6.99 11.11
C ASP A 185 0.19 -7.14 12.26
N ILE A 186 0.15 -6.22 13.22
CA ILE A 186 1.03 -6.25 14.40
C ILE A 186 0.72 -7.47 15.26
N ALA A 187 -0.56 -7.73 15.54
CA ALA A 187 -0.97 -8.88 16.33
C ALA A 187 -0.52 -10.20 15.68
N TRP A 188 -0.65 -10.33 14.37
CA TRP A 188 -0.17 -11.51 13.65
C TRP A 188 1.34 -11.65 13.68
N LEU A 189 2.11 -10.56 13.46
CA LEU A 189 3.57 -10.59 13.38
C LEU A 189 4.25 -10.83 14.74
N TYR A 190 3.72 -10.22 15.80
CA TYR A 190 4.40 -10.17 17.10
C TYR A 190 3.60 -10.82 18.25
N GLY A 191 2.38 -11.26 17.97
CA GLY A 191 1.45 -11.85 18.95
C GLY A 191 0.46 -10.82 19.51
N GLU A 192 -0.76 -11.32 19.81
CA GLU A 192 -1.90 -10.49 20.28
C GLU A 192 -1.64 -9.71 21.56
N GLU A 193 -0.77 -10.23 22.45
CA GLU A 193 -0.41 -9.59 23.71
C GLU A 193 0.65 -8.47 23.57
N THR A 194 1.21 -8.28 22.37
CA THR A 194 2.25 -7.28 22.15
C THR A 194 1.61 -5.88 21.96
N PRO A 195 1.93 -4.90 22.82
CA PRO A 195 1.36 -3.57 22.69
C PRO A 195 1.76 -2.90 21.34
N VAL A 196 0.78 -2.38 20.63
CA VAL A 196 0.99 -1.68 19.35
C VAL A 196 2.04 -0.57 19.48
N GLU A 197 2.00 0.19 20.57
CA GLU A 197 2.91 1.31 20.84
C GLU A 197 4.37 0.84 21.02
N GLU A 198 4.59 -0.38 21.52
CA GLU A 198 5.93 -0.95 21.65
C GLU A 198 6.50 -1.26 20.27
N VAL A 199 5.71 -1.91 19.40
CA VAL A 199 6.11 -2.21 18.01
C VAL A 199 6.38 -0.93 17.24
N MET A 200 5.52 0.09 17.34
CA MET A 200 5.71 1.39 16.69
C MET A 200 7.01 2.08 17.11
N ARG A 201 7.37 2.04 18.41
CA ARG A 201 8.66 2.59 18.88
C ARG A 201 9.84 1.79 18.30
N ARG A 202 9.74 0.46 18.31
CA ARG A 202 10.75 -0.42 17.73
C ARG A 202 10.95 -0.09 16.24
N TRP A 203 9.87 -0.06 15.46
CA TRP A 203 9.94 0.25 14.02
C TRP A 203 10.50 1.64 13.75
N SER A 204 10.04 2.65 14.49
CA SER A 204 10.56 4.01 14.36
C SER A 204 12.08 4.09 14.64
N SER A 205 12.62 3.23 15.50
CA SER A 205 14.07 3.15 15.76
C SER A 205 14.86 2.43 14.67
N MET A 206 14.21 1.69 13.76
CA MET A 206 14.86 0.95 12.68
C MET A 206 15.17 1.82 11.45
N GLY A 207 14.39 2.88 11.20
CA GLY A 207 14.61 3.70 10.00
C GLY A 207 13.53 4.72 9.68
N PRO A 208 12.23 4.38 9.78
CA PRO A 208 11.15 5.25 9.36
C PRO A 208 11.11 6.60 10.07
N GLY A 209 10.87 7.68 9.31
CA GLY A 209 10.54 8.98 9.87
C GLY A 209 9.12 9.03 10.45
N LEU A 210 8.20 8.29 9.82
CA LEU A 210 6.80 8.19 10.23
C LEU A 210 6.33 6.73 10.23
N VAL A 211 5.76 6.28 11.34
CA VAL A 211 5.06 4.99 11.49
C VAL A 211 3.61 5.27 11.83
N VAL A 212 2.67 4.66 11.10
CA VAL A 212 1.23 4.76 11.35
C VAL A 212 0.65 3.36 11.53
N VAL A 213 -0.21 3.19 12.51
CA VAL A 213 -0.97 1.94 12.71
C VAL A 213 -2.45 2.25 12.74
N THR A 214 -3.17 1.74 11.75
CA THR A 214 -4.64 1.85 11.65
C THR A 214 -5.29 0.81 12.56
N ARG A 215 -6.45 1.16 13.14
CA ARG A 215 -7.19 0.36 14.11
C ARG A 215 -8.66 0.25 13.75
N GLY A 216 -8.94 0.09 12.47
CA GLY A 216 -10.30 0.03 11.95
C GLY A 216 -11.18 1.19 12.45
N PRO A 217 -12.32 0.92 13.09
CA PRO A 217 -13.23 1.96 13.56
C PRO A 217 -12.67 2.79 14.73
N TRP A 218 -11.50 2.44 15.27
CA TRP A 218 -10.85 3.15 16.38
C TRP A 218 -9.79 4.16 15.91
N GLY A 219 -9.76 4.46 14.59
CA GLY A 219 -8.85 5.45 14.01
C GLY A 219 -7.43 4.92 13.82
N ALA A 220 -6.43 5.72 14.19
CA ALA A 220 -5.04 5.33 14.01
C ALA A 220 -4.12 5.92 15.09
N TYR A 221 -2.97 5.29 15.25
CA TYR A 221 -1.83 5.85 15.98
C TYR A 221 -0.75 6.26 14.97
N ALA A 222 -0.09 7.39 15.24
CA ALA A 222 1.07 7.83 14.49
C ALA A 222 2.26 8.08 15.40
N LYS A 223 3.46 7.76 14.92
CA LYS A 223 4.74 8.00 15.60
C LYS A 223 5.71 8.65 14.64
N LEU A 224 6.11 9.89 14.95
CA LEU A 224 7.23 10.56 14.30
C LEU A 224 8.53 10.26 15.04
N VAL A 225 9.60 10.04 14.30
CA VAL A 225 10.93 9.76 14.87
C VAL A 225 11.42 10.89 15.76
N ASN A 226 11.10 12.13 15.40
CA ASN A 226 11.54 13.35 16.10
C ASN A 226 10.57 13.82 17.21
N GLU A 227 9.50 13.10 17.47
CA GLU A 227 8.53 13.38 18.54
C GLU A 227 8.58 12.31 19.63
N ARG A 228 8.43 12.71 20.90
CA ARG A 228 8.44 11.77 22.03
C ARG A 228 7.16 10.96 22.07
N ASP A 229 6.03 11.67 22.01
CA ASP A 229 4.71 11.09 22.18
C ASP A 229 4.14 10.63 20.84
N MET A 230 3.16 9.74 20.88
CA MET A 230 2.38 9.33 19.73
C MET A 230 1.17 10.24 19.58
N LEU A 231 0.74 10.43 18.34
CA LEU A 231 -0.51 11.11 18.03
C LEU A 231 -1.61 10.05 17.87
N VAL A 232 -2.74 10.31 18.51
CA VAL A 232 -3.98 9.54 18.28
C VAL A 232 -4.81 10.29 17.25
N ILE A 233 -5.31 9.57 16.26
CA ILE A 233 -6.10 10.10 15.15
C ILE A 233 -7.46 9.45 15.21
N ASP A 234 -8.50 10.27 15.37
CA ASP A 234 -9.87 9.79 15.39
C ASP A 234 -10.31 9.35 13.98
N PRO A 235 -11.15 8.32 13.86
CA PRO A 235 -11.70 7.89 12.59
C PRO A 235 -12.68 8.93 12.03
N LEU A 236 -12.90 8.92 10.72
CA LEU A 236 -14.04 9.62 10.14
C LEU A 236 -15.32 8.86 10.49
N ASN A 237 -16.30 9.55 11.04
CA ASN A 237 -17.60 8.94 11.37
C ASN A 237 -18.46 8.85 10.09
N VAL A 238 -18.52 7.68 9.49
CA VAL A 238 -19.27 7.39 8.27
C VAL A 238 -20.10 6.12 8.44
N GLU A 239 -21.14 5.98 7.62
CA GLU A 239 -21.85 4.72 7.47
C GLU A 239 -20.98 3.75 6.67
N VAL A 240 -20.75 2.56 7.23
CA VAL A 240 -19.86 1.56 6.61
C VAL A 240 -20.66 0.75 5.58
N GLY A 241 -20.26 0.84 4.32
CA GLY A 241 -20.76 0.01 3.22
C GLY A 241 -19.86 -1.20 2.98
N ASP A 242 -18.57 -0.98 2.75
CA ASP A 242 -17.57 -2.01 2.47
C ASP A 242 -16.21 -1.59 3.04
N THR A 243 -15.41 -2.53 3.51
CA THR A 243 -14.06 -2.25 4.06
C THR A 243 -12.93 -2.53 3.09
N VAL A 244 -13.24 -3.05 1.90
CA VAL A 244 -12.24 -3.36 0.86
C VAL A 244 -11.50 -2.11 0.43
N GLY A 245 -10.16 -2.17 0.45
CA GLY A 245 -9.31 -1.06 0.03
C GLY A 245 -9.19 0.11 1.04
N ALA A 246 -9.84 0.04 2.21
CA ALA A 246 -9.77 1.12 3.21
C ALA A 246 -8.32 1.41 3.67
N GLY A 247 -7.53 0.36 3.90
CA GLY A 247 -6.10 0.47 4.25
C GLY A 247 -5.27 1.06 3.14
N ASP A 248 -5.53 0.65 1.90
CA ASP A 248 -4.84 1.15 0.70
C ASP A 248 -5.18 2.63 0.46
N SER A 249 -6.46 2.98 0.65
CA SER A 249 -6.94 4.36 0.54
C SER A 249 -6.35 5.26 1.62
N PHE A 250 -6.26 4.77 2.86
CA PHE A 250 -5.53 5.47 3.93
C PHE A 250 -4.08 5.75 3.50
N MET A 251 -3.38 4.71 2.99
CA MET A 251 -1.99 4.85 2.55
C MET A 251 -1.87 5.85 1.38
N GLY A 252 -2.72 5.75 0.36
CA GLY A 252 -2.71 6.67 -0.77
C GLY A 252 -2.97 8.13 -0.36
N GLY A 253 -3.94 8.36 0.54
CA GLY A 253 -4.22 9.68 1.10
C GLY A 253 -3.07 10.23 1.94
N LEU A 254 -2.43 9.38 2.75
CA LEU A 254 -1.25 9.73 3.52
C LEU A 254 -0.09 10.17 2.61
N LEU A 255 0.24 9.34 1.62
CA LEU A 255 1.32 9.64 0.66
C LEU A 255 1.02 10.91 -0.13
N SER A 256 -0.22 11.12 -0.59
CA SER A 256 -0.64 12.34 -1.27
C SER A 256 -0.41 13.58 -0.40
N GLY A 257 -0.81 13.54 0.87
CA GLY A 257 -0.60 14.65 1.80
C GLY A 257 0.88 14.93 2.09
N LEU A 258 1.70 13.89 2.24
CA LEU A 258 3.14 14.02 2.47
C LEU A 258 3.88 14.54 1.22
N LEU A 259 3.46 14.16 0.01
CA LEU A 259 3.98 14.70 -1.26
C LEU A 259 3.68 16.19 -1.37
N ASP A 260 2.44 16.61 -1.12
CA ASP A 260 2.03 18.03 -1.14
C ASP A 260 2.81 18.87 -0.12
N ALA A 261 3.10 18.29 1.05
CA ALA A 261 3.90 18.95 2.09
C ALA A 261 5.42 18.95 1.80
N GLY A 262 5.87 18.26 0.75
CA GLY A 262 7.28 18.11 0.42
C GLY A 262 8.07 17.35 1.48
N LEU A 263 7.43 16.37 2.15
CA LEU A 263 8.02 15.53 3.19
C LEU A 263 8.47 14.17 2.66
N ILE A 264 8.05 13.79 1.46
CA ILE A 264 8.55 12.64 0.69
C ILE A 264 8.75 13.04 -0.77
N GLY A 265 9.42 12.21 -1.56
CA GLY A 265 9.60 12.40 -3.00
C GLY A 265 10.98 12.91 -3.42
N SER A 266 11.91 13.10 -2.48
CA SER A 266 13.32 13.41 -2.77
C SER A 266 14.19 13.15 -1.54
N ALA A 267 15.52 13.19 -1.71
CA ALA A 267 16.46 13.10 -0.59
C ALA A 267 16.31 14.27 0.39
N GLU A 268 16.02 15.48 -0.10
CA GLU A 268 15.76 16.66 0.74
C GLU A 268 14.46 16.50 1.52
N ALA A 269 13.41 15.97 0.89
CA ALA A 269 12.12 15.68 1.54
C ALA A 269 12.28 14.62 2.63
N LYS A 270 13.10 13.57 2.40
CA LYS A 270 13.48 12.58 3.43
C LYS A 270 14.10 13.26 4.65
N ALA A 271 15.03 14.19 4.48
CA ALA A 271 15.64 14.92 5.59
C ALA A 271 14.61 15.77 6.35
N LYS A 272 13.72 16.46 5.62
CA LYS A 272 12.63 17.24 6.23
C LYS A 272 11.68 16.37 7.04
N LEU A 273 11.30 15.17 6.55
CA LEU A 273 10.43 14.24 7.30
C LEU A 273 11.07 13.83 8.63
N ARG A 274 12.38 13.63 8.67
CA ARG A 274 13.12 13.29 9.90
C ARG A 274 13.15 14.43 10.93
N GLU A 275 13.02 15.66 10.49
CA GLU A 275 12.98 16.86 11.33
C GLU A 275 11.55 17.34 11.61
N ALA A 276 10.54 16.75 10.94
CA ALA A 276 9.15 17.16 11.00
C ALA A 276 8.57 17.09 12.42
N ARG A 277 7.61 17.96 12.67
CA ARG A 277 6.77 18.01 13.85
C ARG A 277 5.33 17.66 13.51
N TRP A 278 4.50 17.43 14.51
CA TRP A 278 3.10 17.08 14.30
C TRP A 278 2.37 18.05 13.38
N ASN A 279 2.61 19.34 13.50
CA ASN A 279 1.96 20.34 12.63
C ASN A 279 2.29 20.17 11.14
N ASP A 280 3.43 19.58 10.81
CA ASP A 280 3.87 19.38 9.42
C ASP A 280 3.19 18.16 8.79
N VAL A 281 2.85 17.13 9.58
CA VAL A 281 2.29 15.86 9.09
C VAL A 281 0.80 15.67 9.38
N THR A 282 0.23 16.40 10.35
CA THR A 282 -1.19 16.28 10.69
C THR A 282 -2.13 16.50 9.49
N PRO A 283 -1.88 17.44 8.56
CA PRO A 283 -2.73 17.56 7.37
C PRO A 283 -2.74 16.30 6.50
N ALA A 284 -1.59 15.61 6.36
CA ALA A 284 -1.50 14.36 5.61
C ALA A 284 -2.24 13.22 6.32
N LEU A 285 -2.16 13.15 7.65
CA LEU A 285 -2.88 12.17 8.47
C LEU A 285 -4.40 12.38 8.40
N HIS A 286 -4.86 13.63 8.42
CA HIS A 286 -6.28 13.95 8.23
C HIS A 286 -6.75 13.56 6.82
N ARG A 287 -5.97 13.86 5.77
CA ARG A 287 -6.29 13.42 4.42
C ARG A 287 -6.43 11.91 4.35
N ALA A 288 -5.49 11.15 4.95
CA ALA A 288 -5.54 9.70 5.02
C ALA A 288 -6.83 9.18 5.67
N THR A 289 -7.25 9.81 6.77
CA THR A 289 -8.49 9.46 7.48
C THR A 289 -9.73 9.75 6.64
N ILE A 290 -9.78 10.89 5.94
CA ILE A 290 -10.91 11.27 5.09
C ILE A 290 -11.00 10.32 3.89
N THR A 291 -9.89 10.06 3.19
CA THR A 291 -9.85 9.11 2.06
C THR A 291 -10.33 7.73 2.47
N SER A 292 -9.79 7.19 3.55
CA SER A 292 -10.23 5.88 4.06
C SER A 292 -11.71 5.87 4.45
N GLY A 293 -12.19 6.92 5.13
CA GLY A 293 -13.59 7.06 5.51
C GLY A 293 -14.53 7.12 4.30
N LEU A 294 -14.17 7.86 3.26
CA LEU A 294 -14.94 7.90 2.02
C LEU A 294 -14.92 6.53 1.30
N THR A 295 -13.78 5.84 1.30
CA THR A 295 -13.68 4.50 0.70
C THR A 295 -14.64 3.53 1.37
N VAL A 296 -14.68 3.46 2.71
CA VAL A 296 -15.56 2.52 3.41
C VAL A 296 -17.06 2.85 3.29
N SER A 297 -17.42 4.05 2.85
CA SER A 297 -18.82 4.42 2.56
C SER A 297 -19.29 4.00 1.17
N HIS A 298 -18.40 3.42 0.35
CA HIS A 298 -18.68 2.92 -1.00
C HIS A 298 -18.45 1.41 -1.09
N ASN A 299 -18.86 0.80 -2.19
CA ASN A 299 -18.58 -0.60 -2.47
C ASN A 299 -17.22 -0.76 -3.18
N GLY A 300 -16.42 -1.74 -2.76
CA GLY A 300 -15.11 -2.04 -3.30
C GLY A 300 -14.04 -1.00 -2.98
N ALA A 301 -12.87 -1.13 -3.58
CA ALA A 301 -11.73 -0.23 -3.38
C ALA A 301 -11.94 1.13 -4.08
N TYR A 302 -12.86 1.93 -3.56
CA TYR A 302 -13.14 3.26 -4.05
C TYR A 302 -11.93 4.19 -3.82
N ALA A 303 -11.58 4.98 -4.84
CA ALA A 303 -10.51 5.97 -4.78
C ALA A 303 -11.12 7.39 -4.80
N PRO A 304 -11.25 8.08 -3.65
CA PRO A 304 -11.80 9.42 -3.59
C PRO A 304 -10.94 10.41 -4.38
N SER A 305 -11.58 11.34 -5.05
CA SER A 305 -10.90 12.42 -5.76
C SER A 305 -10.38 13.50 -4.80
N ARG A 306 -9.44 14.32 -5.29
CA ARG A 306 -8.91 15.46 -4.51
C ARG A 306 -10.01 16.46 -4.10
N GLU A 307 -11.07 16.58 -4.89
CA GLU A 307 -12.18 17.50 -4.62
C GLU A 307 -13.11 17.02 -3.49
N GLU A 308 -13.11 15.70 -3.22
CA GLU A 308 -13.92 15.08 -2.16
C GLU A 308 -13.21 15.12 -0.79
N VAL A 309 -11.91 15.35 -0.78
CA VAL A 309 -11.03 15.33 0.39
C VAL A 309 -10.54 16.72 0.75
#